data_e6574fe6471858ac540a2944e27b3748
#
_entry.id   e6574fe6471858ac540a2944e27b3748
#
_cell.length_a   1.000
_cell.length_b   1.000
_cell.length_c   1.000
_cell.angle_alpha   90.00
_cell.angle_beta   90.00
_cell.angle_gamma   90.00
#
_symmetry.space_group_name_H-M   'P 1'
#
loop_
_entity.id
_entity.type
_entity.pdbx_description
1 polymer ?
#
loop_
_entity_poly.entity_id
_entity_poly.type
_entity_poly.pdbx_seq_one_letter_code
_entity_poly.pdbx_strand_id
1 'polypeptide(L)'
;MLHSLQALASTAVIERAILLANHLIASEPVAAQRLREHSGRSVLLQLDGWPSLLPALPPLALRFTAAGLLEWCGDEVPESPDLRFSVDASNPALALVRTLAGDKPRIDVAGDAQLATDVNWLFDNLRWDFEDDLARLVGDAPARELSRFGRSVAGAMRE
;
A
#
# COMPACT_ATOMS: atom_id res chain seq x y z
N MET A 1 19.05 13.51 12.57
CA MET A 1 17.84 13.74 13.37
C MET A 1 16.57 13.79 12.55
N LEU A 2 16.50 14.62 11.51
CA LEU A 2 15.35 14.67 10.60
C LEU A 2 15.10 13.33 9.89
N HIS A 3 16.15 12.66 9.46
CA HIS A 3 16.02 11.33 8.80
C HIS A 3 15.44 10.28 9.74
N SER A 4 15.79 10.31 11.03
CA SER A 4 15.27 9.37 12.02
C SER A 4 13.78 9.59 12.27
N LEU A 5 13.34 10.86 12.34
CA LEU A 5 11.94 11.21 12.53
C LEU A 5 11.10 10.82 11.32
N GLN A 6 11.63 11.05 10.10
CA GLN A 6 10.95 10.66 8.86
C GLN A 6 10.84 9.14 8.74
N ALA A 7 11.88 8.41 9.11
CA ALA A 7 11.86 6.96 9.11
C ALA A 7 10.82 6.42 10.10
N LEU A 8 10.75 6.99 11.31
CA LEU A 8 9.75 6.61 12.31
C LEU A 8 8.33 6.92 11.83
N ALA A 9 8.13 8.09 11.20
CA ALA A 9 6.82 8.45 10.66
C ALA A 9 6.39 7.50 9.54
N SER A 10 7.30 7.15 8.63
CA SER A 10 7.03 6.20 7.55
C SER A 10 6.67 4.82 8.08
N THR A 11 7.41 4.33 9.08
CA THR A 11 7.13 3.06 9.74
C THR A 11 5.76 3.07 10.40
N ALA A 12 5.41 4.14 11.12
CA ALA A 12 4.11 4.27 11.76
C ALA A 12 2.97 4.26 10.76
N VAL A 13 3.13 4.93 9.61
CA VAL A 13 2.11 4.93 8.55
C VAL A 13 1.94 3.53 7.97
N ILE A 14 3.03 2.81 7.70
CA ILE A 14 2.99 1.44 7.19
C ILE A 14 2.27 0.53 8.17
N GLU A 15 2.61 0.60 9.45
CA GLU A 15 1.98 -0.23 10.48
C GLU A 15 0.49 0.05 10.59
N ARG A 16 0.09 1.31 10.52
CA ARG A 16 -1.33 1.69 10.53
C ARG A 16 -2.06 1.21 9.29
N ALA A 17 -1.42 1.30 8.13
CA ALA A 17 -1.99 0.81 6.88
C ALA A 17 -2.24 -0.71 6.95
N ILE A 18 -1.30 -1.46 7.53
CA ILE A 18 -1.43 -2.89 7.71
C ILE A 18 -2.55 -3.23 8.69
N LEU A 19 -2.65 -2.50 9.81
CA LEU A 19 -3.74 -2.68 10.76
C LEU A 19 -5.11 -2.43 10.13
N LEU A 20 -5.22 -1.39 9.31
CA LEU A 20 -6.45 -1.08 8.59
C LEU A 20 -6.78 -2.18 7.58
N ALA A 21 -5.80 -2.61 6.79
CA ALA A 21 -5.98 -3.71 5.84
C ALA A 21 -6.42 -4.98 6.54
N ASN A 22 -5.80 -5.32 7.67
CA ASN A 22 -6.17 -6.49 8.47
C ASN A 22 -7.59 -6.38 9.03
N HIS A 23 -8.00 -5.19 9.43
CA HIS A 23 -9.36 -4.95 9.89
C HIS A 23 -10.37 -5.23 8.77
N LEU A 24 -10.07 -4.74 7.56
CA LEU A 24 -10.93 -4.98 6.38
C LEU A 24 -10.97 -6.46 6.01
N ILE A 25 -9.83 -7.15 6.03
CA ILE A 25 -9.75 -8.58 5.73
C ILE A 25 -10.53 -9.38 6.77
N ALA A 26 -10.37 -9.06 8.06
CA ALA A 26 -11.05 -9.75 9.14
C ALA A 26 -12.57 -9.57 9.10
N SER A 27 -13.04 -8.45 8.54
CA SER A 27 -14.47 -8.18 8.39
C SER A 27 -15.13 -9.00 7.28
N GLU A 28 -14.32 -9.60 6.39
CA GLU A 28 -14.79 -10.42 5.27
C GLU A 28 -14.26 -11.85 5.43
N PRO A 29 -15.07 -12.80 5.93
CA PRO A 29 -14.60 -14.18 6.17
C PRO A 29 -14.00 -14.87 4.95
N VAL A 30 -14.52 -14.59 3.77
CA VAL A 30 -14.02 -15.18 2.52
C VAL A 30 -12.60 -14.67 2.23
N ALA A 31 -12.31 -13.40 2.50
CA ALA A 31 -10.99 -12.81 2.30
C ALA A 31 -9.94 -13.50 3.18
N ALA A 32 -10.21 -13.60 4.49
CA ALA A 32 -9.30 -14.26 5.42
C ALA A 32 -9.10 -15.74 5.05
N GLN A 33 -10.15 -16.42 4.64
CA GLN A 33 -10.08 -17.83 4.24
C GLN A 33 -9.18 -18.01 3.02
N ARG A 34 -9.31 -17.15 2.01
CA ARG A 34 -8.44 -17.20 0.82
C ARG A 34 -6.98 -17.01 1.18
N LEU A 35 -6.69 -16.05 2.06
CA LEU A 35 -5.31 -15.74 2.45
C LEU A 35 -4.69 -16.79 3.36
N ARG A 36 -5.48 -17.53 4.14
CA ARG A 36 -4.95 -18.64 4.96
C ARG A 36 -4.27 -19.71 4.12
N GLU A 37 -4.73 -19.93 2.90
CA GLU A 37 -4.12 -20.88 1.98
C GLU A 37 -2.70 -20.46 1.57
N HIS A 38 -2.37 -19.19 1.73
CA HIS A 38 -1.07 -18.63 1.39
C HIS A 38 -0.19 -18.33 2.61
N SER A 39 -0.52 -18.90 3.77
CA SER A 39 0.24 -18.71 5.01
C SER A 39 1.73 -18.97 4.80
N GLY A 40 2.57 -18.05 5.28
CA GLY A 40 4.03 -18.12 5.13
C GLY A 40 4.57 -17.56 3.83
N ARG A 41 3.71 -17.31 2.84
CA ARG A 41 4.14 -16.70 1.57
C ARG A 41 4.34 -15.21 1.72
N SER A 42 5.16 -14.64 0.86
CA SER A 42 5.54 -13.22 0.93
C SER A 42 5.23 -12.48 -0.36
N VAL A 43 4.96 -11.18 -0.20
CA VAL A 43 4.69 -10.25 -1.29
C VAL A 43 5.62 -9.05 -1.13
N LEU A 44 6.24 -8.63 -2.22
CA LEU A 44 7.08 -7.43 -2.24
C LEU A 44 6.44 -6.39 -3.14
N LEU A 45 6.24 -5.18 -2.60
CA LEU A 45 5.80 -4.03 -3.37
C LEU A 45 7.04 -3.21 -3.76
N GLN A 46 7.25 -3.03 -5.07
CA GLN A 46 8.34 -2.23 -5.61
C GLN A 46 7.80 -0.92 -6.17
N LEU A 47 8.35 0.18 -5.70
CA LEU A 47 8.00 1.51 -6.16
C LEU A 47 9.08 1.99 -7.14
N ASP A 48 8.83 1.80 -8.43
CA ASP A 48 9.78 2.12 -9.48
C ASP A 48 9.87 3.64 -9.71
N GLY A 49 11.11 4.13 -9.82
CA GLY A 49 11.33 5.55 -10.10
C GLY A 49 11.09 6.48 -8.93
N TRP A 50 11.07 5.97 -7.70
CA TRP A 50 10.87 6.81 -6.50
C TRP A 50 11.87 7.96 -6.50
N PRO A 51 11.41 9.23 -6.38
CA PRO A 51 12.29 10.38 -6.49
C PRO A 51 13.37 10.40 -5.40
N SER A 52 14.62 10.67 -5.79
CA SER A 52 15.74 10.75 -4.87
C SER A 52 15.65 11.94 -3.92
N LEU A 53 14.89 12.97 -4.31
CA LEU A 53 14.67 14.16 -3.47
C LEU A 53 13.72 13.89 -2.31
N LEU A 54 12.92 12.84 -2.39
CA LEU A 54 12.01 12.45 -1.32
C LEU A 54 12.73 11.52 -0.33
N PRO A 55 12.26 11.47 0.93
CA PRO A 55 12.79 10.51 1.90
C PRO A 55 12.69 9.08 1.38
N ALA A 56 13.73 8.29 1.58
CA ALA A 56 13.72 6.89 1.22
C ALA A 56 12.66 6.15 2.03
N LEU A 57 11.87 5.30 1.37
CA LEU A 57 10.90 4.46 2.04
C LEU A 57 11.57 3.16 2.51
N PRO A 58 11.14 2.60 3.64
CA PRO A 58 11.59 1.27 4.04
C PRO A 58 11.07 0.22 3.05
N PRO A 59 11.65 -0.98 3.03
CA PRO A 59 11.15 -2.06 2.18
C PRO A 59 9.68 -2.36 2.49
N LEU A 60 8.89 -2.62 1.44
CA LEU A 60 7.46 -2.90 1.56
C LEU A 60 7.20 -4.37 1.28
N ALA A 61 7.75 -5.24 2.10
CA ALA A 61 7.53 -6.68 2.03
C ALA A 61 6.54 -7.12 3.10
N LEU A 62 5.56 -7.91 2.70
CA LEU A 62 4.52 -8.43 3.57
C LEU A 62 4.52 -9.95 3.53
N ARG A 63 4.13 -10.56 4.64
CA ARG A 63 3.95 -12.00 4.74
C ARG A 63 2.54 -12.29 5.21
N PHE A 64 1.95 -13.37 4.68
CA PHE A 64 0.62 -13.81 5.13
C PHE A 64 0.75 -14.67 6.38
N THR A 65 -0.07 -14.38 7.38
CA THR A 65 -0.09 -15.13 8.63
C THR A 65 -0.99 -16.37 8.53
N ALA A 66 -0.88 -17.25 9.51
CA ALA A 66 -1.75 -18.44 9.59
C ALA A 66 -3.23 -18.07 9.75
N ALA A 67 -3.53 -16.88 10.25
CA ALA A 67 -4.89 -16.38 10.40
C ALA A 67 -5.46 -15.75 9.11
N GLY A 68 -4.64 -15.64 8.05
CA GLY A 68 -5.04 -15.00 6.80
C GLY A 68 -4.90 -13.48 6.84
N LEU A 69 -4.06 -12.97 7.71
CA LEU A 69 -3.81 -11.54 7.83
C LEU A 69 -2.42 -11.20 7.28
N LEU A 70 -2.11 -9.91 7.25
CA LEU A 70 -0.84 -9.41 6.76
C LEU A 70 0.11 -9.07 7.89
N GLU A 71 1.39 -9.37 7.70
CA GLU A 71 2.47 -9.00 8.62
C GLU A 71 3.57 -8.31 7.82
N TRP A 72 4.02 -7.15 8.30
CA TRP A 72 5.12 -6.45 7.66
C TRP A 72 6.44 -7.08 8.04
N CYS A 73 7.30 -7.34 7.05
CA CYS A 73 8.60 -7.98 7.27
C CYS A 73 9.65 -7.03 7.84
N GLY A 74 9.37 -5.73 7.91
CA GLY A 74 10.34 -4.74 8.38
C GLY A 74 11.55 -4.67 7.46
N ASP A 75 12.74 -4.73 8.02
CA ASP A 75 13.99 -4.70 7.25
C ASP A 75 14.40 -6.07 6.70
N GLU A 76 13.70 -7.14 7.09
CA GLU A 76 13.98 -8.49 6.66
C GLU A 76 13.23 -8.84 5.38
N VAL A 77 13.74 -8.34 4.25
CA VAL A 77 13.13 -8.60 2.95
C VAL A 77 13.41 -10.04 2.51
N PRO A 78 12.39 -10.83 2.15
CA PRO A 78 12.62 -12.18 1.63
C PRO A 78 13.47 -12.15 0.36
N GLU A 79 14.41 -13.09 0.24
CA GLU A 79 15.28 -13.19 -0.92
C GLU A 79 14.49 -13.51 -2.20
N SER A 80 13.48 -14.37 -2.06
CA SER A 80 12.62 -14.78 -3.18
C SER A 80 11.15 -14.60 -2.79
N PRO A 81 10.62 -13.38 -2.91
CA PRO A 81 9.20 -13.16 -2.66
C PRO A 81 8.33 -14.01 -3.61
N ASP A 82 7.24 -14.55 -3.09
CA ASP A 82 6.33 -15.37 -3.90
C ASP A 82 5.57 -14.53 -4.92
N LEU A 83 5.38 -13.25 -4.64
CA LEU A 83 4.70 -12.32 -5.53
C LEU A 83 5.38 -10.95 -5.47
N ARG A 84 5.52 -10.31 -6.62
CA ARG A 84 6.06 -8.95 -6.72
C ARG A 84 5.06 -8.05 -7.41
N PHE A 85 4.78 -6.91 -6.81
CA PHE A 85 4.01 -5.83 -7.43
C PHE A 85 4.97 -4.69 -7.74
N SER A 86 4.95 -4.22 -8.97
CA SER A 86 5.75 -3.07 -9.40
C SER A 86 4.81 -1.94 -9.81
N VAL A 87 4.98 -0.79 -9.20
CA VAL A 87 4.16 0.41 -9.45
C VAL A 87 5.08 1.54 -9.86
N ASP A 88 4.70 2.29 -10.88
CA ASP A 88 5.42 3.51 -11.25
C ASP A 88 5.19 4.57 -10.18
N ALA A 89 6.23 4.90 -9.44
CA ALA A 89 6.22 5.88 -8.37
C ALA A 89 7.09 7.10 -8.69
N SER A 90 7.34 7.34 -9.97
CA SER A 90 8.14 8.49 -10.42
C SER A 90 7.48 9.83 -10.13
N ASN A 91 6.14 9.86 -10.03
CA ASN A 91 5.39 11.03 -9.63
C ASN A 91 4.35 10.65 -8.57
N PRO A 92 4.74 10.58 -7.28
CA PRO A 92 3.84 10.15 -6.22
C PRO A 92 2.62 11.04 -6.03
N ALA A 93 2.76 12.35 -6.24
CA ALA A 93 1.66 13.30 -6.12
C ALA A 93 0.58 13.02 -7.16
N LEU A 94 0.97 12.80 -8.42
CA LEU A 94 0.04 12.46 -9.49
C LEU A 94 -0.63 11.12 -9.25
N ALA A 95 0.13 10.13 -8.80
CA ALA A 95 -0.40 8.81 -8.47
C ALA A 95 -1.48 8.89 -7.40
N LEU A 96 -1.23 9.69 -6.35
CA LEU A 96 -2.21 9.91 -5.28
C LEU A 96 -3.47 10.59 -5.81
N VAL A 97 -3.33 11.62 -6.62
CA VAL A 97 -4.46 12.34 -7.23
C VAL A 97 -5.32 11.41 -8.06
N ARG A 98 -4.71 10.60 -8.91
CA ARG A 98 -5.43 9.64 -9.76
C ARG A 98 -6.17 8.60 -8.92
N THR A 99 -5.53 8.09 -7.88
CA THR A 99 -6.14 7.12 -6.97
C THR A 99 -7.36 7.73 -6.26
N LEU A 100 -7.25 8.97 -5.77
CA LEU A 100 -8.36 9.67 -5.13
C LEU A 100 -9.50 9.98 -6.11
N ALA A 101 -9.16 10.16 -7.39
CA ALA A 101 -10.16 10.37 -8.45
C ALA A 101 -10.84 9.06 -8.92
N GLY A 102 -10.45 7.92 -8.35
CA GLY A 102 -11.02 6.62 -8.68
C GLY A 102 -10.30 5.86 -9.79
N ASP A 103 -9.20 6.41 -10.30
CA ASP A 103 -8.40 5.72 -11.30
C ASP A 103 -7.62 4.58 -10.64
N LYS A 104 -7.63 3.40 -11.27
CA LYS A 104 -6.84 2.28 -10.79
C LYS A 104 -5.39 2.44 -11.20
N PRO A 105 -4.43 2.31 -10.28
CA PRO A 105 -3.02 2.38 -10.64
C PRO A 105 -2.64 1.20 -11.53
N ARG A 106 -1.72 1.45 -12.46
CA ARG A 106 -1.16 0.39 -13.29
C ARG A 106 -0.13 -0.36 -12.46
N ILE A 107 -0.39 -1.63 -12.26
CA ILE A 107 0.46 -2.49 -11.43
C ILE A 107 0.93 -3.67 -12.27
N ASP A 108 2.25 -3.85 -12.36
CA ASP A 108 2.83 -5.02 -12.98
C ASP A 108 3.01 -6.09 -11.89
N VAL A 109 2.55 -7.30 -12.17
CA VAL A 109 2.55 -8.40 -11.19
C VAL A 109 3.37 -9.56 -11.75
N ALA A 110 4.28 -10.09 -10.93
CA ALA A 110 5.09 -11.25 -11.27
C ALA A 110 5.19 -12.20 -10.08
N GLY A 111 5.07 -13.51 -10.34
CA GLY A 111 5.20 -14.54 -9.32
C GLY A 111 4.11 -15.61 -9.41
N ASP A 112 3.70 -16.11 -8.24
CA ASP A 112 2.72 -17.18 -8.14
C ASP A 112 1.34 -16.74 -8.65
N ALA A 113 0.81 -17.48 -9.63
CA ALA A 113 -0.45 -17.12 -10.30
C ALA A 113 -1.65 -17.23 -9.37
N GLN A 114 -1.68 -18.24 -8.51
CA GLN A 114 -2.80 -18.42 -7.57
C GLN A 114 -2.82 -17.31 -6.53
N LEU A 115 -1.66 -16.96 -5.99
CA LEU A 115 -1.54 -15.85 -5.05
C LEU A 115 -1.94 -14.54 -5.71
N ALA A 116 -1.49 -14.29 -6.95
CA ALA A 116 -1.87 -13.10 -7.71
C ALA A 116 -3.38 -13.02 -7.91
N THR A 117 -4.03 -14.14 -8.22
CA THR A 117 -5.48 -14.21 -8.38
C THR A 117 -6.20 -13.85 -7.09
N ASP A 118 -5.76 -14.39 -5.96
CA ASP A 118 -6.41 -14.15 -4.68
C ASP A 118 -6.19 -12.71 -4.20
N VAL A 119 -5.00 -12.15 -4.41
CA VAL A 119 -4.73 -10.75 -4.06
C VAL A 119 -5.55 -9.80 -4.95
N ASN A 120 -5.67 -10.09 -6.24
CA ASN A 120 -6.51 -9.30 -7.14
C ASN A 120 -7.98 -9.35 -6.71
N TRP A 121 -8.45 -10.51 -6.27
CA TRP A 121 -9.80 -10.66 -5.72
C TRP A 121 -10.03 -9.75 -4.52
N LEU A 122 -9.02 -9.60 -3.63
CA LEU A 122 -9.10 -8.70 -2.49
C LEU A 122 -9.28 -7.24 -2.93
N PHE A 123 -8.50 -6.80 -3.91
CA PHE A 123 -8.62 -5.44 -4.43
C PHE A 123 -10.01 -5.18 -5.04
N ASP A 124 -10.59 -6.16 -5.68
CA ASP A 124 -11.89 -6.01 -6.34
C ASP A 124 -13.07 -6.11 -5.36
N ASN A 125 -12.92 -6.83 -4.26
CA ASN A 125 -14.04 -7.17 -3.37
C ASN A 125 -14.00 -6.49 -2.01
N LEU A 126 -12.82 -6.06 -1.54
CA LEU A 126 -12.75 -5.26 -0.32
C LEU A 126 -13.14 -3.82 -0.63
N ARG A 127 -13.97 -3.25 0.23
CA ARG A 127 -14.41 -1.87 0.07
C ARG A 127 -13.37 -0.92 0.66
N TRP A 128 -12.61 -0.30 -0.23
CA TRP A 128 -11.60 0.68 0.15
C TRP A 128 -12.19 2.08 -0.01
N ASP A 129 -12.28 2.83 1.08
CA ASP A 129 -12.57 4.26 1.05
C ASP A 129 -11.25 5.00 1.28
N PHE A 130 -10.60 5.40 0.21
CA PHE A 130 -9.26 5.99 0.28
C PHE A 130 -9.23 7.29 1.07
N GLU A 131 -10.27 8.12 0.98
CA GLU A 131 -10.30 9.39 1.71
C GLU A 131 -10.43 9.17 3.22
N ASP A 132 -11.39 8.35 3.65
CA ASP A 132 -11.56 8.00 5.04
C ASP A 132 -10.39 7.18 5.58
N ASP A 133 -9.87 6.26 4.77
CA ASP A 133 -8.73 5.42 5.16
C ASP A 133 -7.47 6.28 5.33
N LEU A 134 -7.24 7.23 4.44
CA LEU A 134 -6.12 8.15 4.55
C LEU A 134 -6.25 9.03 5.81
N ALA A 135 -7.46 9.50 6.11
CA ALA A 135 -7.74 10.27 7.32
C ALA A 135 -7.42 9.46 8.59
N ARG A 136 -7.74 8.18 8.61
CA ARG A 136 -7.43 7.29 9.73
C ARG A 136 -5.94 7.02 9.87
N LEU A 137 -5.21 6.99 8.76
CA LEU A 137 -3.77 6.74 8.77
C LEU A 137 -2.95 7.92 9.30
N VAL A 138 -3.32 9.13 8.91
CA VAL A 138 -2.53 10.34 9.19
C VAL A 138 -3.26 11.37 10.04
N GLY A 139 -4.54 11.15 10.34
CA GLY A 139 -5.42 12.11 10.99
C GLY A 139 -6.14 13.01 9.98
N ASP A 140 -7.21 13.69 10.43
CA ASP A 140 -8.09 14.43 9.51
C ASP A 140 -7.42 15.62 8.84
N ALA A 141 -6.70 16.43 9.61
CA ALA A 141 -6.10 17.65 9.08
C ALA A 141 -5.01 17.39 8.02
N PRO A 142 -4.03 16.50 8.26
CA PRO A 142 -3.05 16.14 7.24
C PRO A 142 -3.67 15.51 6.00
N ALA A 143 -4.69 14.68 6.15
CA ALA A 143 -5.39 14.06 5.03
C ALA A 143 -6.06 15.11 4.14
N ARG A 144 -6.71 16.11 4.76
CA ARG A 144 -7.32 17.22 4.02
C ARG A 144 -6.29 18.06 3.28
N GLU A 145 -5.16 18.33 3.90
CA GLU A 145 -4.07 19.08 3.27
C GLU A 145 -3.49 18.32 2.08
N LEU A 146 -3.28 17.02 2.21
CA LEU A 146 -2.83 16.17 1.11
C LEU A 146 -3.83 16.17 -0.04
N SER A 147 -5.12 16.09 0.26
CA SER A 147 -6.18 16.14 -0.77
C SER A 147 -6.20 17.48 -1.49
N ARG A 148 -6.05 18.59 -0.75
CA ARG A 148 -5.97 19.93 -1.33
C ARG A 148 -4.73 20.09 -2.20
N PHE A 149 -3.59 19.64 -1.70
CA PHE A 149 -2.33 19.67 -2.45
C PHE A 149 -2.45 18.87 -3.74
N GLY A 150 -3.00 17.66 -3.65
CA GLY A 150 -3.23 16.83 -4.83
C GLY A 150 -4.14 17.50 -5.84
N ARG A 151 -5.22 18.14 -5.41
CA ARG A 151 -6.13 18.89 -6.29
C ARG A 151 -5.44 20.09 -6.93
N SER A 152 -4.62 20.82 -6.17
CA SER A 152 -3.84 21.94 -6.69
C SER A 152 -2.88 21.51 -7.78
N VAL A 153 -2.17 20.40 -7.56
CA VAL A 153 -1.24 19.83 -8.55
C VAL A 153 -2.01 19.39 -9.80
N ALA A 154 -3.15 18.72 -9.61
CA ALA A 154 -3.99 18.29 -10.73
C ALA A 154 -4.50 19.48 -11.55
N GLY A 155 -4.91 20.56 -10.87
CA GLY A 155 -5.33 21.81 -11.53
C GLY A 155 -4.20 22.44 -12.34
N ALA A 156 -3.00 22.53 -11.76
CA ALA A 156 -1.82 23.06 -12.43
C ALA A 156 -1.43 22.24 -13.68
N MET A 157 -1.62 20.93 -13.61
CA MET A 157 -1.28 20.04 -14.73
C MET A 157 -2.30 20.06 -15.88
N ARG A 158 -3.51 20.57 -15.63
CA ARG A 158 -4.55 20.70 -16.67
C ARG A 158 -4.41 21.97 -17.49
N GLU A 159 -3.68 22.94 -16.98
CA GLU A 159 -3.38 24.19 -17.69
C GLU A 159 -2.09 24.03 -18.50
#